data_0b95c9c1bde4ab69f376b9c5f10e938c
#
_entry.id   0b95c9c1bde4ab69f376b9c5f10e938c
#
_cell.length_a   1.000
_cell.length_b   1.000
_cell.length_c   1.000
_cell.angle_alpha   90.00
_cell.angle_beta   90.00
_cell.angle_gamma   90.00
#
_symmetry.space_group_name_H-M   'P 1'
#
loop_
_entity.id
_entity.type
_entity.pdbx_description
1 polymer ?
#
loop_
_entity_poly.entity_id
_entity_poly.type
_entity_poly.pdbx_seq_one_letter_code
_entity_poly.pdbx_strand_id
1 'polypeptide(L)'
;LFRFCEDLLLAQEQGGVLGEIDITKALENHSLVIVPCLNPDGVQIALGKDQPPPKSAPGSPWQANGNGVDLNHNFDAGWELLHKMEEQEGYIGPGPTRYGGKRPHSEPETRAIAGFCLACDFRRVYAFHSQGEEIYYEYGADTPNRSRLMAEVLAASCGYKVCRPEKIASHGGFKDWFIHTMHRPGFTIEIGRGKN
;
A
#
# COMPACT_ATOMS: atom_id res chain seq x y z
N LEU A 1 4.86 10.62 7.67
CA LEU A 1 3.47 10.37 8.03
C LEU A 1 3.12 10.90 9.42
N PHE A 2 3.86 10.55 10.50
CA PHE A 2 3.58 11.03 11.88
C PHE A 2 3.54 12.54 11.96
N ARG A 3 4.50 13.24 11.39
CA ARG A 3 4.50 14.71 11.35
C ARG A 3 3.25 15.28 10.67
N PHE A 4 2.82 14.67 9.56
CA PHE A 4 1.57 15.05 8.90
C PHE A 4 0.36 14.87 9.83
N CYS A 5 0.31 13.76 10.58
CA CYS A 5 -0.78 13.50 11.54
C CYS A 5 -0.80 14.56 12.64
N GLU A 6 0.35 14.92 13.19
CA GLU A 6 0.48 15.98 14.20
C GLU A 6 0.01 17.34 13.65
N ASP A 7 0.51 17.73 12.48
CA ASP A 7 0.17 19.00 11.86
C ASP A 7 -1.35 19.06 11.51
N LEU A 8 -1.93 17.93 11.07
CA LEU A 8 -3.37 17.82 10.78
C LEU A 8 -4.22 18.00 12.04
N LEU A 9 -3.87 17.31 13.14
CA LEU A 9 -4.58 17.39 14.41
C LEU A 9 -4.50 18.80 15.01
N LEU A 10 -3.31 19.40 14.99
CA LEU A 10 -3.13 20.78 15.43
C LEU A 10 -3.96 21.77 14.62
N ALA A 11 -3.97 21.62 13.29
CA ALA A 11 -4.78 22.47 12.43
C ALA A 11 -6.28 22.27 12.68
N GLN A 12 -6.73 21.05 12.95
CA GLN A 12 -8.12 20.76 13.28
C GLN A 12 -8.55 21.39 14.63
N GLU A 13 -7.70 21.27 15.66
CA GLU A 13 -7.99 21.82 16.99
C GLU A 13 -7.99 23.35 17.00
N GLN A 14 -7.16 23.98 16.22
CA GLN A 14 -7.00 25.44 16.18
C GLN A 14 -7.88 26.14 15.15
N GLY A 15 -8.71 25.38 14.38
CA GLY A 15 -9.49 25.93 13.28
C GLY A 15 -8.59 26.50 12.17
N GLY A 16 -7.45 25.85 11.93
CA GLY A 16 -6.40 26.35 11.10
C GLY A 16 -6.35 25.76 9.70
N VAL A 17 -5.29 26.13 9.00
CA VAL A 17 -5.00 25.76 7.61
C VAL A 17 -3.74 24.88 7.59
N LEU A 18 -3.77 23.80 6.82
CA LEU A 18 -2.59 22.99 6.52
C LEU A 18 -2.26 23.12 5.03
N GLY A 19 -1.12 23.73 4.72
CA GLY A 19 -0.86 24.22 3.38
C GLY A 19 -1.85 25.34 3.01
N GLU A 20 -2.63 25.15 1.96
CA GLU A 20 -3.69 26.09 1.54
C GLU A 20 -5.10 25.58 1.86
N ILE A 21 -5.20 24.48 2.64
CA ILE A 21 -6.46 23.78 2.91
C ILE A 21 -6.95 24.12 4.31
N ASP A 22 -8.16 24.68 4.40
CA ASP A 22 -8.93 24.80 5.64
C ASP A 22 -9.34 23.39 6.11
N ILE A 23 -8.70 22.91 7.17
CA ILE A 23 -8.86 21.54 7.65
C ILE A 23 -10.23 21.32 8.28
N THR A 24 -10.76 22.29 8.99
CA THR A 24 -12.10 22.21 9.59
C THR A 24 -13.15 22.00 8.50
N LYS A 25 -13.09 22.78 7.44
CA LYS A 25 -14.01 22.67 6.32
C LYS A 25 -13.78 21.40 5.49
N ALA A 26 -12.52 21.00 5.29
CA ALA A 26 -12.19 19.78 4.55
C ALA A 26 -12.70 18.52 5.25
N LEU A 27 -12.71 18.49 6.57
CA LEU A 27 -13.16 17.35 7.39
C LEU A 27 -14.63 17.43 7.84
N GLU A 28 -15.36 18.51 7.53
CA GLU A 28 -16.76 18.67 7.93
C GLU A 28 -17.65 17.48 7.50
N ASN A 29 -17.44 16.96 6.29
CA ASN A 29 -18.21 15.84 5.72
C ASN A 29 -17.30 14.66 5.32
N HIS A 30 -16.08 14.61 5.82
CA HIS A 30 -15.10 13.59 5.49
C HIS A 30 -14.40 13.11 6.76
N SER A 31 -14.04 11.85 6.75
CA SER A 31 -13.15 11.25 7.75
C SER A 31 -11.88 10.80 7.08
N LEU A 32 -10.75 11.05 7.71
CA LEU A 32 -9.46 10.51 7.31
C LEU A 32 -9.03 9.47 8.35
N VAL A 33 -8.75 8.27 7.86
CA VAL A 33 -8.20 7.18 8.68
C VAL A 33 -6.79 6.90 8.23
N ILE A 34 -5.87 6.84 9.17
CA ILE A 34 -4.45 6.61 8.91
C ILE A 34 -4.01 5.35 9.63
N VAL A 35 -3.46 4.40 8.87
CA VAL A 35 -2.75 3.22 9.39
C VAL A 35 -1.26 3.51 9.26
N PRO A 36 -0.57 3.88 10.34
CA PRO A 36 0.79 4.40 10.25
C PRO A 36 1.84 3.34 9.88
N CYS A 37 1.59 2.08 10.23
CA CYS A 37 2.45 0.95 9.92
C CYS A 37 1.62 -0.33 9.81
N LEU A 38 1.56 -0.91 8.61
CA LEU A 38 0.86 -2.18 8.39
C LEU A 38 1.73 -3.39 8.74
N ASN A 39 3.06 -3.26 8.65
CA ASN A 39 4.03 -4.34 8.80
C ASN A 39 5.04 -4.03 9.94
N PRO A 40 4.62 -4.03 11.21
CA PRO A 40 5.52 -3.69 12.31
C PRO A 40 6.66 -4.71 12.47
N ASP A 41 6.38 -6.00 12.28
CA ASP A 41 7.39 -7.06 12.42
C ASP A 41 8.46 -6.95 11.33
N GLY A 42 8.05 -6.71 10.09
CA GLY A 42 8.98 -6.49 8.99
C GLY A 42 9.88 -5.27 9.20
N VAL A 43 9.34 -4.20 9.79
CA VAL A 43 10.14 -3.03 10.18
C VAL A 43 11.18 -3.39 11.25
N GLN A 44 10.82 -4.18 12.26
CA GLN A 44 11.79 -4.61 13.29
C GLN A 44 12.91 -5.46 12.67
N ILE A 45 12.58 -6.38 11.76
CA ILE A 45 13.56 -7.21 11.05
C ILE A 45 14.46 -6.32 10.17
N ALA A 46 13.88 -5.41 9.38
CA ALA A 46 14.64 -4.50 8.51
C ALA A 46 15.62 -3.61 9.29
N LEU A 47 15.26 -3.24 10.53
CA LEU A 47 16.12 -2.46 11.43
C LEU A 47 17.13 -3.33 12.21
N GLY A 48 17.17 -4.65 11.99
CA GLY A 48 18.04 -5.57 12.71
C GLY A 48 17.69 -5.73 14.20
N LYS A 49 16.47 -5.38 14.60
CA LYS A 49 15.97 -5.49 15.97
C LYS A 49 15.28 -6.83 16.22
N ASP A 50 14.93 -7.54 15.16
CA ASP A 50 14.40 -8.90 15.19
C ASP A 50 15.03 -9.74 14.09
N GLN A 51 14.82 -11.05 14.14
CA GLN A 51 15.40 -12.02 13.21
C GLN A 51 14.38 -12.43 12.13
N PRO A 52 14.82 -12.63 10.89
CA PRO A 52 14.00 -13.27 9.87
C PRO A 52 13.49 -14.65 10.32
N PRO A 53 12.33 -15.10 9.80
CA PRO A 53 11.83 -16.43 10.13
C PRO A 53 12.84 -17.52 9.76
N PRO A 54 12.96 -18.60 10.55
CA PRO A 54 13.85 -19.71 10.25
C PRO A 54 13.56 -20.28 8.85
N LYS A 55 14.62 -20.57 8.10
CA LYS A 55 14.57 -21.11 6.72
C LYS A 55 14.04 -20.12 5.65
N SER A 56 13.91 -18.84 5.97
CA SER A 56 13.66 -17.85 4.92
C SER A 56 14.86 -17.74 3.98
N ALA A 57 14.59 -17.41 2.72
CA ALA A 57 15.65 -17.07 1.77
C ALA A 57 16.46 -15.85 2.29
N PRO A 58 17.78 -15.83 2.09
CA PRO A 58 18.59 -14.68 2.46
C PRO A 58 18.29 -13.51 1.52
N GLY A 59 18.44 -12.30 2.02
CA GLY A 59 18.33 -11.10 1.21
C GLY A 59 18.06 -9.83 2.03
N SER A 60 18.35 -8.71 1.42
CA SER A 60 18.17 -7.37 1.97
C SER A 60 17.93 -6.40 0.80
N PRO A 61 17.07 -5.39 0.91
CA PRO A 61 16.32 -5.02 2.12
C PRO A 61 15.17 -5.98 2.45
N TRP A 62 14.77 -6.04 3.72
CA TRP A 62 13.64 -6.85 4.19
C TRP A 62 12.33 -6.06 4.03
N GLN A 63 11.39 -6.58 3.26
CA GLN A 63 10.06 -5.98 2.98
C GLN A 63 8.91 -6.85 3.51
N ALA A 64 9.15 -8.15 3.69
CA ALA A 64 8.18 -9.12 4.16
C ALA A 64 7.80 -8.90 5.65
N ASN A 65 6.73 -9.56 6.10
CA ASN A 65 6.35 -9.60 7.51
C ASN A 65 7.19 -10.63 8.31
N GLY A 66 6.83 -10.86 9.57
CA GLY A 66 7.49 -11.83 10.45
C GLY A 66 7.41 -13.29 9.98
N ASN A 67 6.52 -13.62 9.05
CA ASN A 67 6.40 -14.93 8.43
C ASN A 67 7.19 -15.04 7.11
N GLY A 68 7.86 -13.98 6.67
CA GLY A 68 8.56 -13.95 5.39
C GLY A 68 7.63 -13.84 4.18
N VAL A 69 6.44 -13.29 4.38
CA VAL A 69 5.44 -13.03 3.33
C VAL A 69 5.41 -11.55 3.00
N ASP A 70 5.55 -11.22 1.74
CA ASP A 70 5.38 -9.86 1.25
C ASP A 70 3.89 -9.50 1.25
N LEU A 71 3.51 -8.59 2.14
CA LEU A 71 2.09 -8.25 2.34
C LEU A 71 1.45 -7.66 1.10
N ASN A 72 2.20 -6.93 0.29
CA ASN A 72 1.67 -6.36 -0.97
C ASN A 72 1.63 -7.36 -2.13
N HIS A 73 1.91 -8.63 -1.87
CA HIS A 73 1.72 -9.78 -2.74
C HIS A 73 0.69 -10.78 -2.20
N ASN A 74 0.06 -10.47 -1.06
CA ASN A 74 -0.80 -11.40 -0.33
C ASN A 74 -2.30 -11.09 -0.42
N PHE A 75 -2.72 -10.10 -1.21
CA PHE A 75 -4.13 -9.76 -1.40
C PHE A 75 -4.77 -10.57 -2.52
N ASP A 76 -6.09 -10.82 -2.40
CA ASP A 76 -6.89 -11.55 -3.40
C ASP A 76 -7.26 -10.63 -4.57
N ALA A 77 -6.27 -10.35 -5.41
CA ALA A 77 -6.39 -9.58 -6.64
C ALA A 77 -5.48 -10.19 -7.71
N GLY A 78 -5.96 -11.25 -8.37
CA GLY A 78 -5.14 -12.00 -9.33
C GLY A 78 -3.99 -12.76 -8.66
N TRP A 79 -4.15 -13.13 -7.39
CA TRP A 79 -3.10 -13.78 -6.58
C TRP A 79 -2.59 -15.07 -7.21
N GLU A 80 -3.43 -15.91 -7.78
CA GLU A 80 -3.01 -17.16 -8.43
C GLU A 80 -2.08 -16.93 -9.64
N LEU A 81 -2.35 -15.86 -10.39
CA LEU A 81 -1.50 -15.47 -11.52
C LEU A 81 -0.17 -14.93 -11.00
N LEU A 82 -0.22 -14.04 -10.01
CA LEU A 82 0.97 -13.52 -9.34
C LEU A 82 1.83 -14.66 -8.80
N HIS A 83 1.23 -15.60 -8.09
CA HIS A 83 1.97 -16.72 -7.46
C HIS A 83 2.72 -17.58 -8.49
N LYS A 84 2.11 -17.83 -9.67
CA LYS A 84 2.80 -18.50 -10.78
C LYS A 84 3.98 -17.69 -11.32
N MET A 85 3.87 -16.37 -11.37
CA MET A 85 4.96 -15.49 -11.78
C MET A 85 6.09 -15.47 -10.74
N GLU A 86 5.73 -15.44 -9.46
CA GLU A 86 6.69 -15.55 -8.34
C GLU A 86 7.49 -16.86 -8.41
N GLU A 87 6.79 -18.00 -8.61
CA GLU A 87 7.45 -19.31 -8.76
C GLU A 87 8.43 -19.33 -9.95
N GLN A 88 8.05 -18.74 -11.08
CA GLN A 88 8.92 -18.64 -12.27
C GLN A 88 10.15 -17.79 -12.03
N GLU A 89 10.06 -16.77 -11.17
CA GLU A 89 11.18 -15.91 -10.76
C GLU A 89 11.96 -16.48 -9.56
N GLY A 90 11.54 -17.61 -9.00
CA GLY A 90 12.23 -18.30 -7.90
C GLY A 90 11.76 -17.91 -6.49
N TYR A 91 10.67 -17.15 -6.35
CA TYR A 91 10.07 -16.79 -5.05
C TYR A 91 9.10 -17.87 -4.57
N ILE A 92 9.63 -19.04 -4.21
CA ILE A 92 8.85 -20.24 -3.89
C ILE A 92 8.55 -20.44 -2.40
N GLY A 93 8.97 -19.52 -1.55
CA GLY A 93 8.80 -19.65 -0.09
C GLY A 93 9.20 -18.38 0.67
N PRO A 94 9.07 -18.41 2.01
CA PRO A 94 9.37 -17.28 2.86
C PRO A 94 10.72 -16.64 2.57
N GLY A 95 10.73 -15.31 2.45
CA GLY A 95 11.92 -14.55 2.09
C GLY A 95 11.75 -13.06 2.35
N PRO A 96 12.74 -12.24 1.96
CA PRO A 96 12.73 -10.82 2.24
C PRO A 96 11.69 -10.04 1.44
N THR A 97 11.25 -10.55 0.31
CA THR A 97 10.33 -9.85 -0.60
C THR A 97 9.64 -10.82 -1.57
N ARG A 98 8.56 -10.39 -2.20
CA ARG A 98 7.86 -11.00 -3.33
C ARG A 98 7.21 -12.36 -3.12
N TYR A 99 7.36 -13.00 -1.98
CA TYR A 99 6.63 -14.23 -1.69
C TYR A 99 5.23 -13.87 -1.17
N GLY A 100 4.20 -14.20 -1.95
CA GLY A 100 2.79 -13.85 -1.67
C GLY A 100 2.07 -14.77 -0.69
N GLY A 101 2.81 -15.68 0.01
CA GLY A 101 2.24 -16.61 0.97
C GLY A 101 1.63 -17.86 0.31
N LYS A 102 1.00 -18.72 1.11
CA LYS A 102 0.42 -20.00 0.66
C LYS A 102 -0.97 -19.86 0.04
N ARG A 103 -1.64 -18.76 0.25
CA ARG A 103 -2.96 -18.40 -0.28
C ARG A 103 -3.18 -16.91 -0.10
N PRO A 104 -4.12 -16.30 -0.85
CA PRO A 104 -4.46 -14.90 -0.62
C PRO A 104 -4.97 -14.72 0.82
N HIS A 105 -4.66 -13.57 1.39
CA HIS A 105 -4.98 -13.22 2.79
C HIS A 105 -4.53 -14.30 3.80
N SER A 106 -3.38 -14.93 3.58
CA SER A 106 -2.80 -15.86 4.56
C SER A 106 -2.35 -15.14 5.83
N GLU A 107 -1.95 -13.87 5.71
CA GLU A 107 -1.36 -13.11 6.78
C GLU A 107 -2.41 -12.35 7.62
N PRO A 108 -2.20 -12.22 8.94
CA PRO A 108 -3.15 -11.50 9.81
C PRO A 108 -3.28 -10.03 9.43
N GLU A 109 -2.21 -9.39 9.00
CA GLU A 109 -2.17 -7.98 8.59
C GLU A 109 -3.07 -7.74 7.37
N THR A 110 -2.95 -8.57 6.35
CA THR A 110 -3.76 -8.44 5.12
C THR A 110 -5.23 -8.73 5.39
N ARG A 111 -5.54 -9.71 6.26
CA ARG A 111 -6.93 -9.95 6.70
C ARG A 111 -7.49 -8.78 7.50
N ALA A 112 -6.69 -8.22 8.41
CA ALA A 112 -7.13 -7.12 9.26
C ALA A 112 -7.45 -5.87 8.43
N ILE A 113 -6.55 -5.45 7.54
CA ILE A 113 -6.80 -4.25 6.72
C ILE A 113 -7.93 -4.47 5.71
N ALA A 114 -8.04 -5.65 5.12
CA ALA A 114 -9.13 -5.99 4.20
C ALA A 114 -10.49 -5.96 4.94
N GLY A 115 -10.59 -6.63 6.08
CA GLY A 115 -11.80 -6.61 6.92
C GLY A 115 -12.17 -5.21 7.40
N PHE A 116 -11.18 -4.39 7.74
CA PHE A 116 -11.39 -3.00 8.11
C PHE A 116 -11.93 -2.16 6.95
N CYS A 117 -11.38 -2.32 5.75
CA CYS A 117 -11.89 -1.63 4.55
C CYS A 117 -13.34 -2.01 4.24
N LEU A 118 -13.69 -3.29 4.36
CA LEU A 118 -15.06 -3.78 4.16
C LEU A 118 -16.04 -3.23 5.19
N ALA A 119 -15.61 -3.15 6.46
CA ALA A 119 -16.45 -2.65 7.54
C ALA A 119 -16.67 -1.13 7.51
N CYS A 120 -15.67 -0.36 7.11
CA CYS A 120 -15.73 1.11 7.11
C CYS A 120 -16.21 1.72 5.80
N ASP A 121 -16.34 0.93 4.74
CA ASP A 121 -16.88 1.36 3.44
C ASP A 121 -16.15 2.60 2.85
N PHE A 122 -14.81 2.59 2.89
CA PHE A 122 -13.99 3.72 2.45
C PHE A 122 -14.27 4.12 0.99
N ARG A 123 -14.33 5.41 0.73
CA ARG A 123 -14.54 5.96 -0.63
C ARG A 123 -13.31 5.80 -1.53
N ARG A 124 -12.12 5.75 -0.92
CA ARG A 124 -10.82 5.61 -1.60
C ARG A 124 -9.73 5.24 -0.61
N VAL A 125 -8.64 4.70 -1.12
CA VAL A 125 -7.45 4.39 -0.32
C VAL A 125 -6.18 4.91 -0.99
N TYR A 126 -5.18 5.20 -0.14
CA TYR A 126 -3.84 5.60 -0.56
C TYR A 126 -2.83 4.73 0.18
N ALA A 127 -2.08 3.92 -0.55
CA ALA A 127 -0.99 3.12 -0.01
C ALA A 127 0.34 3.82 -0.32
N PHE A 128 1.07 4.21 0.71
CA PHE A 128 2.37 4.84 0.55
C PHE A 128 3.46 3.79 0.59
N HIS A 129 4.28 3.77 -0.44
CA HIS A 129 5.42 2.91 -0.63
C HIS A 129 6.68 3.73 -0.85
N SER A 130 7.83 3.12 -0.90
CA SER A 130 9.08 3.65 -1.38
C SER A 130 9.69 2.64 -2.35
N GLN A 131 10.17 3.09 -3.51
CA GLN A 131 10.35 4.47 -3.92
C GLN A 131 10.27 4.59 -5.44
N GLY A 132 10.10 5.83 -5.96
CA GLY A 132 10.09 6.02 -7.43
C GLY A 132 9.54 7.38 -7.88
N GLU A 133 8.87 8.15 -6.99
CA GLU A 133 8.10 9.34 -7.33
C GLU A 133 7.02 9.03 -8.38
N GLU A 134 6.31 7.92 -8.19
CA GLU A 134 5.32 7.38 -9.10
C GLU A 134 3.97 7.17 -8.42
N ILE A 135 2.90 7.25 -9.22
CA ILE A 135 1.52 7.01 -8.77
C ILE A 135 0.89 5.95 -9.67
N TYR A 136 0.43 4.87 -9.04
CA TYR A 136 -0.31 3.79 -9.69
C TYR A 136 -1.75 3.81 -9.26
N TYR A 137 -2.70 3.69 -10.22
CA TYR A 137 -4.14 3.78 -9.97
C TYR A 137 -4.97 2.73 -10.72
N GLU A 138 -4.37 2.00 -11.63
CA GLU A 138 -5.08 1.04 -12.48
C GLU A 138 -5.08 -0.37 -11.89
N TYR A 139 -6.18 -1.07 -12.11
CA TYR A 139 -6.31 -2.52 -12.01
C TYR A 139 -7.31 -3.01 -13.07
N GLY A 140 -6.85 -3.20 -14.28
CA GLY A 140 -7.65 -3.71 -15.42
C GLY A 140 -8.99 -3.00 -15.61
N ALA A 141 -10.01 -3.78 -15.95
CA ALA A 141 -11.37 -3.30 -16.20
C ALA A 141 -12.10 -2.82 -14.94
N ASP A 142 -11.64 -3.19 -13.75
CA ASP A 142 -12.26 -2.80 -12.47
C ASP A 142 -11.92 -1.37 -12.06
N THR A 143 -10.99 -0.73 -12.77
CA THR A 143 -10.56 0.64 -12.48
C THR A 143 -11.70 1.64 -12.68
N PRO A 144 -12.13 2.37 -11.63
CA PRO A 144 -13.17 3.38 -11.79
C PRO A 144 -12.75 4.51 -12.74
N ASN A 145 -13.65 4.96 -13.60
CA ASN A 145 -13.38 5.97 -14.64
C ASN A 145 -12.72 7.26 -14.13
N ARG A 146 -13.06 7.69 -12.91
CA ARG A 146 -12.50 8.91 -12.29
C ARG A 146 -11.08 8.72 -11.72
N SER A 147 -10.59 7.48 -11.57
CA SER A 147 -9.29 7.20 -10.94
C SER A 147 -8.13 7.87 -11.68
N ARG A 148 -8.18 7.89 -13.01
CA ARG A 148 -7.17 8.55 -13.83
C ARG A 148 -7.05 10.05 -13.53
N LEU A 149 -8.17 10.77 -13.56
CA LEU A 149 -8.17 12.20 -13.26
C LEU A 149 -7.65 12.50 -11.85
N MET A 150 -8.05 11.65 -10.87
CA MET A 150 -7.55 11.78 -9.50
C MET A 150 -6.05 11.55 -9.42
N ALA A 151 -5.51 10.56 -10.13
CA ALA A 151 -4.07 10.31 -10.19
C ALA A 151 -3.31 11.49 -10.83
N GLU A 152 -3.85 12.08 -11.89
CA GLU A 152 -3.27 13.27 -12.56
C GLU A 152 -3.26 14.49 -11.62
N VAL A 153 -4.32 14.70 -10.82
CA VAL A 153 -4.37 15.77 -9.80
C VAL A 153 -3.34 15.53 -8.71
N LEU A 154 -3.22 14.29 -8.20
CA LEU A 154 -2.20 13.92 -7.20
C LEU A 154 -0.80 14.16 -7.76
N ALA A 155 -0.53 13.70 -8.99
CA ALA A 155 0.75 13.87 -9.66
C ALA A 155 1.14 15.34 -9.82
N ALA A 156 0.19 16.19 -10.25
CA ALA A 156 0.41 17.62 -10.36
C ALA A 156 0.71 18.29 -9.02
N SER A 157 0.11 17.81 -7.93
CA SER A 157 0.30 18.36 -6.58
C SER A 157 1.66 18.03 -5.96
N CYS A 158 2.24 16.86 -6.30
CA CYS A 158 3.51 16.39 -5.71
C CYS A 158 4.68 16.34 -6.69
N GLY A 159 4.44 16.58 -7.98
CA GLY A 159 5.47 16.50 -9.03
C GLY A 159 5.81 15.07 -9.45
N TYR A 160 5.02 14.07 -9.06
CA TYR A 160 5.23 12.68 -9.39
C TYR A 160 4.67 12.30 -10.77
N LYS A 161 5.03 11.13 -11.26
CA LYS A 161 4.54 10.60 -12.54
C LYS A 161 3.40 9.63 -12.34
N VAL A 162 2.39 9.69 -13.19
CA VAL A 162 1.37 8.64 -13.27
C VAL A 162 1.93 7.49 -14.11
N CYS A 163 2.02 6.31 -13.52
CA CYS A 163 2.60 5.13 -14.13
C CYS A 163 1.62 3.94 -14.13
N ARG A 164 1.94 2.93 -14.93
CA ARG A 164 1.26 1.64 -14.95
C ARG A 164 2.17 0.57 -14.37
N PRO A 165 1.67 -0.27 -13.45
CA PRO A 165 2.47 -1.37 -12.94
C PRO A 165 2.71 -2.41 -14.04
N GLU A 166 3.88 -3.02 -14.01
CA GLU A 166 4.28 -4.03 -15.00
C GLU A 166 4.58 -5.37 -14.31
N LYS A 167 4.35 -6.47 -15.04
CA LYS A 167 4.72 -7.84 -14.64
C LYS A 167 4.19 -8.20 -13.25
N ILE A 168 5.09 -8.68 -12.39
CA ILE A 168 4.80 -9.13 -11.03
C ILE A 168 4.19 -8.03 -10.13
N ALA A 169 4.43 -6.77 -10.42
CA ALA A 169 3.87 -5.64 -9.66
C ALA A 169 2.41 -5.29 -10.04
N SER A 170 1.81 -6.01 -10.99
CA SER A 170 0.47 -5.72 -11.50
C SER A 170 -0.66 -6.49 -10.81
N HIS A 171 -0.35 -7.34 -9.83
CA HIS A 171 -1.31 -8.21 -9.15
C HIS A 171 -0.97 -8.38 -7.68
N GLY A 172 -1.95 -8.82 -6.88
CA GLY A 172 -1.78 -9.20 -5.48
C GLY A 172 -1.58 -8.06 -4.49
N GLY A 173 -1.57 -6.81 -4.95
CA GLY A 173 -1.39 -5.63 -4.12
C GLY A 173 -2.65 -5.16 -3.41
N PHE A 174 -2.47 -4.40 -2.32
CA PHE A 174 -3.58 -3.81 -1.57
C PHE A 174 -4.46 -2.90 -2.43
N LYS A 175 -3.85 -2.03 -3.22
CA LYS A 175 -4.55 -1.15 -4.16
C LYS A 175 -5.40 -1.96 -5.14
N ASP A 176 -4.83 -3.04 -5.69
CA ASP A 176 -5.48 -3.88 -6.69
C ASP A 176 -6.69 -4.58 -6.10
N TRP A 177 -6.53 -5.16 -4.91
CA TRP A 177 -7.62 -5.75 -4.15
C TRP A 177 -8.73 -4.76 -3.84
N PHE A 178 -8.38 -3.55 -3.39
CA PHE A 178 -9.38 -2.54 -3.05
C PHE A 178 -10.18 -2.10 -4.28
N ILE A 179 -9.51 -1.90 -5.42
CA ILE A 179 -10.19 -1.57 -6.69
C ILE A 179 -11.10 -2.72 -7.12
N HIS A 180 -10.59 -3.96 -7.11
CA HIS A 180 -11.32 -5.14 -7.51
C HIS A 180 -12.55 -5.41 -6.64
N THR A 181 -12.39 -5.33 -5.33
CA THR A 181 -13.42 -5.72 -4.37
C THR A 181 -14.43 -4.60 -4.11
N MET A 182 -13.95 -3.37 -3.99
CA MET A 182 -14.80 -2.22 -3.62
C MET A 182 -15.31 -1.42 -4.82
N HIS A 183 -14.76 -1.65 -6.01
CA HIS A 183 -15.03 -0.87 -7.24
C HIS A 183 -14.86 0.64 -7.01
N ARG A 184 -13.86 1.03 -6.22
CA ARG A 184 -13.55 2.39 -5.81
C ARG A 184 -12.08 2.74 -6.06
N PRO A 185 -11.75 4.04 -6.18
CA PRO A 185 -10.38 4.46 -6.43
C PRO A 185 -9.41 4.00 -5.33
N GLY A 186 -8.35 3.33 -5.74
CA GLY A 186 -7.20 2.98 -4.92
C GLY A 186 -5.92 3.46 -5.59
N PHE A 187 -4.96 3.91 -4.80
CA PHE A 187 -3.70 4.45 -5.30
C PHE A 187 -2.52 3.85 -4.53
N THR A 188 -1.47 3.50 -5.26
CA THR A 188 -0.14 3.31 -4.70
C THR A 188 0.69 4.54 -5.03
N ILE A 189 1.32 5.12 -4.03
CA ILE A 189 2.15 6.32 -4.15
C ILE A 189 3.56 5.97 -3.70
N GLU A 190 4.47 5.85 -4.65
CA GLU A 190 5.89 5.57 -4.43
C GLU A 190 6.62 6.86 -4.08
N ILE A 191 6.89 7.07 -2.79
CA ILE A 191 7.53 8.29 -2.31
C ILE A 191 9.04 8.20 -2.33
N GLY A 192 9.71 9.32 -2.58
CA GLY A 192 11.16 9.48 -2.44
C GLY A 192 11.97 9.13 -3.67
N ARG A 193 13.23 9.55 -3.63
CA ARG A 193 14.26 9.35 -4.67
C ARG A 193 15.40 8.51 -4.12
N GLY A 194 16.00 7.73 -4.99
CA GLY A 194 17.22 6.99 -4.70
C GLY A 194 17.10 5.49 -4.91
N LYS A 195 18.08 4.75 -4.42
CA LYS A 195 18.06 3.28 -4.39
C LYS A 195 17.99 2.84 -2.93
N ASN A 196 17.09 1.92 -2.63
CA ASN A 196 17.10 1.21 -1.35
C ASN A 196 18.36 0.36 -1.22
#